data_18e04afa0d295370c91c277598da0707
#
_entry.id   18e04afa0d295370c91c277598da0707
#
_cell.length_a   1.000
_cell.length_b   1.000
_cell.length_c   1.000
_cell.angle_alpha   90.00
_cell.angle_beta   90.00
_cell.angle_gamma   90.00
#
_symmetry.space_group_name_H-M   'P 1'
#
loop_
_entity.id
_entity.type
_entity.pdbx_description
1 polymer ?
#
loop_
_entity_poly.entity_id
_entity_poly.type
_entity_poly.pdbx_seq_one_letter_code
_entity_poly.pdbx_strand_id
1 'polypeptide(L)'
;SAADINLPVQLSDQRKLPPWRHWVRQKILPLVRWETPYLAWLQERMRTPALDTWFAVSANLGTHTFYMVMLPILFCMVHLLASGVFFSGFLKDLLCLPRPLSPPLQRITMSGSAALEYGFPSTHSTNAVSVVVYAIHNLSSMDSDLSPFSKGLFQLLLFVYGTSIVLGRLYCGMHGFLDVIWGCLLGALLGFVQCAYGASIDDFVLSGSIRGPLIVLLIILVLVRIHPEPADSCPCFDDSVAFAGVLIGIEAGGWHFGKTGFGNAHPIPGSVIFDFQKIGWLKTILRVLLGIGTIFVWREVMKPSLLRFLPPLFRIIEKLGFSLPRRFFTQASEYQRVPEHLKDNDVIPNVSEIPSMLTSIRHPRRRAVSIGPQSEADAYETLAYREHRRRQSLSSQAKPQVAGSSTTGRNSNASISNPSPPARYQSPRPANRSPLRIDDYEHMMGTGTPTYEQNESNTVGEIATQAADYTLRPQGEKEMFSMITKPRVRYDVEVVTKLIVYSGIGLLAAEVNPILFYLLGLDGQ
;
A
#
# COMPACT_ATOMS: atom_id res chain seq x y z
N SER A 1 -15.06 -31.51 12.39
CA SER A 1 -15.17 -32.57 11.39
C SER A 1 -14.07 -32.32 10.35
N ALA A 2 -13.19 -33.33 10.12
CA ALA A 2 -11.99 -33.24 9.26
C ALA A 2 -12.31 -33.10 7.75
N ALA A 3 -13.55 -32.92 7.37
CA ALA A 3 -14.02 -32.82 5.98
C ALA A 3 -13.96 -31.40 5.40
N ASP A 4 -13.79 -30.37 6.24
CA ASP A 4 -13.83 -28.97 5.77
C ASP A 4 -12.46 -28.40 5.39
N ILE A 5 -11.37 -29.15 5.58
CA ILE A 5 -9.99 -28.69 5.32
C ILE A 5 -9.63 -28.76 3.82
N ASN A 6 -10.43 -29.45 3.01
CA ASN A 6 -10.21 -29.61 1.58
C ASN A 6 -11.06 -28.69 0.68
N LEU A 7 -11.70 -27.65 1.21
CA LEU A 7 -12.28 -26.64 0.34
C LEU A 7 -11.14 -25.87 -0.33
N PRO A 8 -11.02 -25.90 -1.66
CA PRO A 8 -10.00 -25.12 -2.33
C PRO A 8 -10.20 -23.63 -1.96
N VAL A 9 -9.11 -22.90 -1.72
CA VAL A 9 -9.08 -21.46 -1.46
C VAL A 9 -9.99 -20.67 -2.42
N GLN A 10 -10.19 -21.16 -3.62
CA GLN A 10 -11.16 -20.67 -4.61
C GLN A 10 -12.61 -20.57 -4.10
N LEU A 11 -13.06 -21.46 -3.23
CA LEU A 11 -14.44 -21.45 -2.71
C LEU A 11 -14.65 -20.41 -1.59
N SER A 12 -13.62 -20.09 -0.81
CA SER A 12 -13.73 -19.02 0.19
C SER A 12 -13.83 -17.65 -0.46
N ASP A 13 -13.07 -17.40 -1.53
CA ASP A 13 -13.11 -16.15 -2.29
C ASP A 13 -14.40 -16.00 -3.10
N GLN A 14 -14.95 -17.10 -3.64
CA GLN A 14 -16.25 -17.08 -4.33
C GLN A 14 -17.40 -16.62 -3.41
N ARG A 15 -17.33 -16.93 -2.11
CA ARG A 15 -18.34 -16.47 -1.13
C ARG A 15 -18.23 -14.99 -0.79
N LYS A 16 -17.03 -14.41 -0.96
CA LYS A 16 -16.74 -13.02 -0.59
C LYS A 16 -16.89 -12.05 -1.77
N LEU A 17 -16.57 -12.48 -2.98
CA LEU A 17 -16.59 -11.65 -4.18
C LEU A 17 -17.76 -11.99 -5.12
N PRO A 18 -18.33 -11.00 -5.85
CA PRO A 18 -19.24 -11.26 -6.96
C PRO A 18 -18.58 -12.15 -8.03
N PRO A 19 -19.35 -13.03 -8.72
CA PRO A 19 -18.78 -14.03 -9.64
C PRO A 19 -17.87 -13.45 -10.74
N TRP A 20 -18.24 -12.30 -11.30
CA TRP A 20 -17.45 -11.65 -12.36
C TRP A 20 -16.10 -11.12 -11.83
N ARG A 21 -16.07 -10.54 -10.63
CA ARG A 21 -14.83 -10.08 -9.99
C ARG A 21 -13.91 -11.25 -9.66
N HIS A 22 -14.49 -12.33 -9.13
CA HIS A 22 -13.77 -13.56 -8.86
C HIS A 22 -13.15 -14.13 -10.16
N TRP A 23 -13.92 -14.17 -11.24
CA TRP A 23 -13.42 -14.64 -12.54
C TRP A 23 -12.24 -13.80 -13.05
N VAL A 24 -12.35 -12.46 -13.02
CA VAL A 24 -11.24 -11.56 -13.43
C VAL A 24 -10.01 -11.79 -12.57
N ARG A 25 -10.19 -11.86 -11.25
CA ARG A 25 -9.11 -12.13 -10.30
C ARG A 25 -8.38 -13.44 -10.62
N GLN A 26 -9.11 -14.52 -10.85
CA GLN A 26 -8.52 -15.82 -11.18
C GLN A 26 -7.74 -15.83 -12.50
N LYS A 27 -8.10 -14.99 -13.46
CA LYS A 27 -7.35 -14.85 -14.72
C LYS A 27 -6.02 -14.13 -14.56
N ILE A 28 -5.96 -13.18 -13.63
CA ILE A 28 -4.75 -12.34 -13.42
C ILE A 28 -3.81 -12.97 -12.37
N LEU A 29 -4.35 -13.68 -11.39
CA LEU A 29 -3.59 -14.27 -10.29
C LEU A 29 -2.37 -15.13 -10.71
N PRO A 30 -2.45 -15.96 -11.77
CA PRO A 30 -1.29 -16.71 -12.24
C PRO A 30 -0.10 -15.84 -12.64
N LEU A 31 -0.37 -14.63 -13.17
CA LEU A 31 0.68 -13.69 -13.56
C LEU A 31 1.43 -13.14 -12.32
N VAL A 32 0.69 -12.78 -11.27
CA VAL A 32 1.29 -12.35 -9.99
C VAL A 32 2.17 -13.45 -9.39
N ARG A 33 1.74 -14.70 -9.47
CA ARG A 33 2.54 -15.84 -9.02
C ARG A 33 3.78 -16.08 -9.88
N TRP A 34 3.66 -15.88 -11.18
CA TRP A 34 4.77 -16.03 -12.13
C TRP A 34 5.87 -15.00 -11.92
N GLU A 35 5.53 -13.77 -11.51
CA GLU A 35 6.50 -12.71 -11.23
C GLU A 35 7.36 -12.97 -9.98
N THR A 36 6.83 -13.69 -8.99
CA THR A 36 7.46 -13.86 -7.67
C THR A 36 8.89 -14.40 -7.73
N PRO A 37 9.25 -15.46 -8.52
CA PRO A 37 10.63 -15.96 -8.61
C PRO A 37 11.61 -14.94 -9.20
N TYR A 38 11.16 -14.15 -10.16
CA TYR A 38 12.03 -13.13 -10.78
C TYR A 38 12.33 -11.98 -9.81
N LEU A 39 11.34 -11.58 -9.03
CA LEU A 39 11.53 -10.59 -7.97
C LEU A 39 12.45 -11.11 -6.86
N ALA A 40 12.33 -12.38 -6.48
CA ALA A 40 13.21 -13.01 -5.50
C ALA A 40 14.66 -13.04 -6.00
N TRP A 41 14.86 -13.41 -7.26
CA TRP A 41 16.18 -13.37 -7.91
C TRP A 41 16.76 -11.95 -7.95
N LEU A 42 15.94 -10.95 -8.28
CA LEU A 42 16.34 -9.54 -8.27
C LEU A 42 16.81 -9.10 -6.89
N GLN A 43 16.04 -9.42 -5.84
CA GLN A 43 16.40 -9.11 -4.46
C GLN A 43 17.70 -9.79 -4.04
N GLU A 44 17.90 -11.06 -4.36
CA GLU A 44 19.10 -11.80 -4.00
C GLU A 44 20.36 -11.16 -4.59
N ARG A 45 20.26 -10.63 -5.82
CA ARG A 45 21.37 -10.01 -6.54
C ARG A 45 21.68 -8.58 -6.14
N MET A 46 20.64 -7.79 -5.87
CA MET A 46 20.77 -6.33 -5.73
C MET A 46 20.74 -5.85 -4.28
N ARG A 47 20.40 -6.69 -3.31
CA ARG A 47 20.27 -6.23 -1.92
C ARG A 47 21.59 -5.86 -1.31
N THR A 48 21.68 -4.60 -0.88
CA THR A 48 22.77 -4.05 -0.09
C THR A 48 22.19 -3.19 1.05
N PRO A 49 22.93 -3.07 2.18
CA PRO A 49 22.48 -2.22 3.28
C PRO A 49 22.21 -0.77 2.91
N ALA A 50 22.97 -0.22 1.96
CA ALA A 50 22.79 1.15 1.50
C ALA A 50 21.52 1.31 0.67
N LEU A 51 21.25 0.39 -0.27
CA LEU A 51 20.03 0.39 -1.07
C LEU A 51 18.79 0.08 -0.23
N ASP A 52 18.87 -0.83 0.76
CA ASP A 52 17.79 -1.08 1.71
C ASP A 52 17.37 0.20 2.42
N THR A 53 18.35 1.00 2.88
CA THR A 53 18.08 2.30 3.53
C THR A 53 17.54 3.33 2.54
N TRP A 54 18.16 3.44 1.36
CA TRP A 54 17.71 4.37 0.31
C TRP A 54 16.26 4.13 -0.09
N PHE A 55 15.92 2.89 -0.43
CA PHE A 55 14.56 2.57 -0.88
C PHE A 55 13.53 2.57 0.26
N ALA A 56 13.93 2.27 1.50
CA ALA A 56 13.03 2.44 2.65
C ALA A 56 12.70 3.92 2.91
N VAL A 57 13.69 4.82 2.80
CA VAL A 57 13.48 6.26 2.98
C VAL A 57 12.72 6.85 1.81
N SER A 58 13.12 6.57 0.56
CA SER A 58 12.43 7.09 -0.63
C SER A 58 10.98 6.61 -0.71
N ALA A 59 10.69 5.40 -0.22
CA ALA A 59 9.33 4.90 -0.11
C ALA A 59 8.43 5.79 0.77
N ASN A 60 8.98 6.36 1.86
CA ASN A 60 8.20 7.24 2.73
C ASN A 60 7.77 8.53 2.04
N LEU A 61 8.57 9.04 1.10
CA LEU A 61 8.22 10.21 0.28
C LEU A 61 7.05 9.95 -0.67
N GLY A 62 6.68 8.69 -0.89
CA GLY A 62 5.52 8.27 -1.67
C GLY A 62 4.32 7.83 -0.82
N THR A 63 4.36 7.98 0.52
CA THR A 63 3.25 7.56 1.39
C THR A 63 2.14 8.59 1.45
N HIS A 64 0.92 8.11 1.66
CA HIS A 64 -0.27 8.94 1.89
C HIS A 64 -0.08 9.90 3.07
N THR A 65 0.52 9.41 4.16
CA THR A 65 0.83 10.20 5.36
C THR A 65 1.77 11.36 5.04
N PHE A 66 2.83 11.10 4.25
CA PHE A 66 3.75 12.17 3.84
C PHE A 66 3.02 13.27 3.07
N TYR A 67 2.21 12.90 2.09
CA TYR A 67 1.46 13.87 1.28
C TYR A 67 0.45 14.66 2.11
N MET A 68 -0.23 14.02 3.07
CA MET A 68 -1.16 14.73 3.96
C MET A 68 -0.47 15.71 4.90
N VAL A 69 0.66 15.33 5.48
CA VAL A 69 1.43 16.23 6.37
C VAL A 69 2.06 17.38 5.56
N MET A 70 2.48 17.10 4.32
CA MET A 70 3.04 18.11 3.41
C MET A 70 1.98 18.89 2.64
N LEU A 71 0.69 18.67 2.88
CA LEU A 71 -0.40 19.34 2.20
C LEU A 71 -0.27 20.88 2.18
N PRO A 72 0.14 21.57 3.25
CA PRO A 72 0.36 23.02 3.19
C PRO A 72 1.44 23.47 2.21
N ILE A 73 2.37 22.57 1.82
CA ILE A 73 3.47 22.84 0.89
C ILE A 73 3.10 22.34 -0.52
N LEU A 74 2.47 21.16 -0.61
CA LEU A 74 2.13 20.49 -1.86
C LEU A 74 0.71 20.78 -2.33
N PHE A 75 0.13 21.89 -1.91
CA PHE A 75 -1.27 22.24 -2.16
C PHE A 75 -1.64 22.21 -3.65
N CYS A 76 -0.76 22.68 -4.54
CA CYS A 76 -0.98 22.65 -5.99
C CYS A 76 -1.06 21.24 -6.61
N MET A 77 -0.64 20.21 -5.88
CA MET A 77 -0.64 18.81 -6.35
C MET A 77 -1.72 17.95 -5.69
N VAL A 78 -2.54 18.55 -4.82
CA VAL A 78 -3.48 17.80 -4.00
C VAL A 78 -4.55 17.07 -4.80
N HIS A 79 -5.09 17.68 -5.86
CA HIS A 79 -6.06 17.04 -6.77
C HIS A 79 -5.48 15.78 -7.41
N LEU A 80 -4.24 15.89 -7.86
CA LEU A 80 -3.53 14.81 -8.51
C LEU A 80 -3.27 13.65 -7.55
N LEU A 81 -2.76 13.96 -6.36
CA LEU A 81 -2.46 12.97 -5.32
C LEU A 81 -3.73 12.29 -4.80
N ALA A 82 -4.78 13.05 -4.57
CA ALA A 82 -6.06 12.52 -4.10
C ALA A 82 -6.70 11.61 -5.15
N SER A 83 -6.68 12.02 -6.43
CA SER A 83 -7.14 11.18 -7.53
C SER A 83 -6.32 9.89 -7.64
N GLY A 84 -5.00 9.98 -7.50
CA GLY A 84 -4.12 8.81 -7.53
C GLY A 84 -4.41 7.81 -6.41
N VAL A 85 -4.61 8.28 -5.17
CA VAL A 85 -4.99 7.42 -4.04
C VAL A 85 -6.38 6.82 -4.27
N PHE A 86 -7.36 7.64 -4.68
CA PHE A 86 -8.72 7.19 -4.87
C PHE A 86 -8.83 6.13 -5.97
N PHE A 87 -8.32 6.39 -7.17
CA PHE A 87 -8.46 5.45 -8.30
C PHE A 87 -7.60 4.20 -8.12
N SER A 88 -6.40 4.31 -7.54
CA SER A 88 -5.62 3.11 -7.22
C SER A 88 -6.27 2.29 -6.12
N GLY A 89 -6.82 2.91 -5.07
CA GLY A 89 -7.60 2.25 -4.01
C GLY A 89 -8.86 1.57 -4.55
N PHE A 90 -9.58 2.25 -5.44
CA PHE A 90 -10.75 1.69 -6.13
C PHE A 90 -10.39 0.41 -6.90
N LEU A 91 -9.32 0.41 -7.69
CA LEU A 91 -8.87 -0.76 -8.45
C LEU A 91 -8.34 -1.88 -7.54
N LYS A 92 -7.67 -1.54 -6.44
CA LYS A 92 -7.21 -2.51 -5.44
C LYS A 92 -8.39 -3.28 -4.85
N ASP A 93 -9.40 -2.56 -4.37
CA ASP A 93 -10.59 -3.16 -3.78
C ASP A 93 -11.48 -3.84 -4.82
N LEU A 94 -11.43 -3.40 -6.09
CA LEU A 94 -12.16 -4.04 -7.19
C LEU A 94 -11.59 -5.43 -7.53
N LEU A 95 -10.27 -5.56 -7.65
CA LEU A 95 -9.61 -6.77 -8.14
C LEU A 95 -9.12 -7.68 -7.00
N CYS A 96 -8.86 -7.14 -5.83
CA CYS A 96 -8.38 -7.86 -4.64
C CYS A 96 -7.16 -8.77 -4.94
N LEU A 97 -6.22 -8.30 -5.79
CA LEU A 97 -5.04 -9.08 -6.14
C LEU A 97 -4.01 -9.03 -5.01
N PRO A 98 -3.46 -10.18 -4.60
CA PRO A 98 -2.49 -10.24 -3.53
C PRO A 98 -1.16 -9.63 -3.96
N ARG A 99 -0.35 -9.24 -2.98
CA ARG A 99 1.05 -8.88 -3.19
C ARG A 99 1.88 -10.11 -3.56
N PRO A 100 3.08 -9.93 -4.15
CA PRO A 100 4.03 -11.02 -4.33
C PRO A 100 4.29 -11.75 -3.02
N LEU A 101 4.45 -13.09 -3.09
CA LEU A 101 4.52 -13.95 -1.91
C LEU A 101 5.76 -13.68 -1.05
N SER A 102 5.59 -13.68 0.26
CA SER A 102 6.66 -13.57 1.25
C SER A 102 6.50 -14.70 2.29
N PRO A 103 7.43 -15.65 2.38
CA PRO A 103 8.61 -15.86 1.53
C PRO A 103 8.25 -16.28 0.10
N PRO A 104 9.17 -16.25 -0.90
CA PRO A 104 10.63 -16.07 -0.81
C PRO A 104 11.07 -14.60 -0.74
N LEU A 105 10.19 -13.65 -1.10
CA LEU A 105 10.50 -12.23 -1.02
C LEU A 105 10.59 -11.76 0.43
N GLN A 106 11.54 -10.89 0.67
CA GLN A 106 11.60 -10.15 1.93
C GLN A 106 10.96 -8.78 1.71
N ARG A 107 9.81 -8.54 2.33
CA ARG A 107 9.13 -7.24 2.25
C ARG A 107 9.83 -6.24 3.15
N ILE A 108 10.22 -5.09 2.59
CA ILE A 108 10.77 -3.95 3.31
C ILE A 108 9.69 -2.88 3.38
N THR A 109 9.15 -2.63 4.57
CA THR A 109 8.14 -1.60 4.80
C THR A 109 8.34 -0.94 6.16
N MET A 110 8.07 0.35 6.24
CA MET A 110 8.10 1.12 7.50
C MET A 110 6.69 1.29 8.08
N SER A 111 5.65 0.94 7.33
CA SER A 111 4.25 0.99 7.75
C SER A 111 3.65 -0.41 7.81
N GLY A 112 3.08 -0.78 8.96
CA GLY A 112 2.36 -2.04 9.12
C GLY A 112 1.05 -2.08 8.33
N SER A 113 0.37 -0.94 8.14
CA SER A 113 -0.88 -0.84 7.38
C SER A 113 -0.65 -1.04 5.89
N ALA A 114 0.47 -0.51 5.33
CA ALA A 114 0.79 -0.68 3.92
C ALA A 114 0.98 -2.15 3.52
N ALA A 115 1.36 -3.03 4.45
CA ALA A 115 1.50 -4.45 4.17
C ALA A 115 0.15 -5.18 4.04
N LEU A 116 -0.94 -4.60 4.58
CA LEU A 116 -2.29 -5.15 4.51
C LEU A 116 -3.05 -4.77 3.22
N GLU A 117 -2.54 -3.81 2.45
CA GLU A 117 -3.13 -3.41 1.19
C GLU A 117 -2.92 -4.47 0.10
N TYR A 118 -3.89 -4.57 -0.82
CA TYR A 118 -3.70 -5.36 -2.05
C TYR A 118 -2.54 -4.83 -2.91
N GLY A 119 -1.98 -5.72 -3.75
CA GLY A 119 -0.83 -5.41 -4.60
C GLY A 119 -1.17 -4.46 -5.75
N PHE A 120 -2.16 -4.80 -6.53
CA PHE A 120 -2.48 -4.16 -7.82
C PHE A 120 -3.53 -3.06 -7.71
N PRO A 121 -3.32 -1.88 -8.32
CA PRO A 121 -2.04 -1.36 -8.81
C PRO A 121 -1.21 -0.69 -7.70
N SER A 122 0.04 -0.33 -7.99
CA SER A 122 0.91 0.36 -7.04
C SER A 122 0.55 1.83 -6.87
N THR A 123 -0.07 2.22 -5.75
CA THR A 123 -0.42 3.62 -5.44
C THR A 123 0.81 4.53 -5.40
N HIS A 124 1.94 4.05 -4.86
CA HIS A 124 3.17 4.83 -4.84
C HIS A 124 3.68 5.15 -6.24
N SER A 125 3.65 4.17 -7.16
CA SER A 125 4.03 4.38 -8.55
C SER A 125 3.06 5.31 -9.25
N THR A 126 1.75 5.18 -9.00
CA THR A 126 0.72 6.07 -9.53
C THR A 126 0.99 7.52 -9.13
N ASN A 127 1.15 7.79 -7.84
CA ASN A 127 1.36 9.16 -7.36
C ASN A 127 2.72 9.72 -7.80
N ALA A 128 3.80 8.94 -7.73
CA ALA A 128 5.11 9.42 -8.14
C ALA A 128 5.15 9.81 -9.63
N VAL A 129 4.59 8.96 -10.50
CA VAL A 129 4.56 9.24 -11.94
C VAL A 129 3.64 10.40 -12.26
N SER A 130 2.46 10.50 -11.64
CA SER A 130 1.54 11.61 -11.87
C SER A 130 2.15 12.96 -11.48
N VAL A 131 2.85 13.02 -10.34
CA VAL A 131 3.59 14.21 -9.89
C VAL A 131 4.70 14.57 -10.88
N VAL A 132 5.49 13.60 -11.33
CA VAL A 132 6.58 13.83 -12.29
C VAL A 132 6.05 14.37 -13.61
N VAL A 133 5.00 13.76 -14.18
CA VAL A 133 4.39 14.20 -15.44
C VAL A 133 3.88 15.64 -15.32
N TYR A 134 3.13 15.94 -14.27
CA TYR A 134 2.56 17.28 -14.04
C TYR A 134 3.67 18.33 -13.79
N ALA A 135 4.67 18.00 -12.97
CA ALA A 135 5.76 18.92 -12.66
C ALA A 135 6.65 19.21 -13.88
N ILE A 136 6.96 18.19 -14.72
CA ILE A 136 7.72 18.38 -15.97
C ILE A 136 6.92 19.23 -16.95
N HIS A 137 5.60 18.98 -17.09
CA HIS A 137 4.74 19.79 -17.94
C HIS A 137 4.77 21.27 -17.52
N ASN A 138 4.52 21.55 -16.25
CA ASN A 138 4.53 22.92 -15.73
C ASN A 138 5.91 23.59 -15.88
N LEU A 139 7.00 22.86 -15.56
CA LEU A 139 8.35 23.39 -15.72
C LEU A 139 8.69 23.73 -17.18
N SER A 140 8.11 22.99 -18.14
CA SER A 140 8.29 23.22 -19.56
C SER A 140 7.39 24.32 -20.11
N SER A 141 6.17 24.47 -19.56
CA SER A 141 5.16 25.44 -20.02
C SER A 141 5.36 26.84 -19.44
N MET A 142 6.08 26.95 -18.31
CA MET A 142 6.35 28.26 -17.72
C MET A 142 7.41 28.99 -18.51
N ASP A 143 7.07 30.22 -18.98
CA ASP A 143 8.06 31.26 -19.33
C ASP A 143 8.76 31.72 -18.03
N SER A 144 9.45 30.78 -17.38
CA SER A 144 10.14 31.06 -16.13
C SER A 144 11.51 31.67 -16.43
N ASP A 145 11.90 32.68 -15.64
CA ASP A 145 13.25 33.26 -15.61
C ASP A 145 14.35 32.25 -15.20
N LEU A 146 13.99 30.97 -15.08
CA LEU A 146 14.92 29.91 -14.75
C LEU A 146 15.91 29.66 -15.89
N SER A 147 17.18 29.63 -15.55
CA SER A 147 18.22 29.27 -16.51
C SER A 147 17.99 27.86 -17.08
N PRO A 148 18.43 27.58 -18.33
CA PRO A 148 18.34 26.23 -18.90
C PRO A 148 19.00 25.15 -18.03
N PHE A 149 20.09 25.52 -17.35
CA PHE A 149 20.75 24.62 -16.39
C PHE A 149 19.86 24.29 -15.21
N SER A 150 19.18 25.27 -14.60
CA SER A 150 18.28 25.05 -13.47
C SER A 150 17.07 24.20 -13.87
N LYS A 151 16.50 24.44 -15.08
CA LYS A 151 15.41 23.60 -15.63
C LYS A 151 15.87 22.15 -15.79
N GLY A 152 17.05 21.92 -16.38
CA GLY A 152 17.61 20.58 -16.54
C GLY A 152 17.91 19.88 -15.21
N LEU A 153 18.40 20.62 -14.21
CA LEU A 153 18.63 20.08 -12.88
C LEU A 153 17.31 19.65 -12.20
N PHE A 154 16.27 20.48 -12.27
CA PHE A 154 14.95 20.11 -11.72
C PHE A 154 14.35 18.91 -12.45
N GLN A 155 14.46 18.81 -13.77
CA GLN A 155 14.01 17.63 -14.53
C GLN A 155 14.76 16.36 -14.09
N LEU A 156 16.07 16.45 -13.90
CA LEU A 156 16.87 15.33 -13.40
C LEU A 156 16.43 14.89 -11.99
N LEU A 157 16.20 15.85 -11.07
CA LEU A 157 15.73 15.55 -9.72
C LEU A 157 14.35 14.88 -9.73
N LEU A 158 13.42 15.34 -10.56
CA LEU A 158 12.10 14.73 -10.74
C LEU A 158 12.23 13.31 -11.31
N PHE A 159 13.12 13.08 -12.26
CA PHE A 159 13.39 11.75 -12.80
C PHE A 159 13.98 10.81 -11.74
N VAL A 160 14.96 11.27 -10.95
CA VAL A 160 15.54 10.51 -9.83
C VAL A 160 14.48 10.21 -8.77
N TYR A 161 13.62 11.17 -8.44
CA TYR A 161 12.51 10.98 -7.50
C TYR A 161 11.55 9.89 -8.00
N GLY A 162 11.03 10.02 -9.22
CA GLY A 162 10.08 9.06 -9.78
C GLY A 162 10.65 7.65 -9.91
N THR A 163 11.86 7.53 -10.48
CA THR A 163 12.54 6.23 -10.63
C THR A 163 12.87 5.58 -9.29
N SER A 164 13.33 6.35 -8.29
CA SER A 164 13.61 5.82 -6.96
C SER A 164 12.37 5.24 -6.30
N ILE A 165 11.22 5.91 -6.41
CA ILE A 165 9.97 5.39 -5.84
C ILE A 165 9.51 4.15 -6.62
N VAL A 166 9.45 4.21 -7.95
CA VAL A 166 8.95 3.14 -8.81
C VAL A 166 9.79 1.87 -8.67
N LEU A 167 11.12 1.97 -8.82
CA LEU A 167 12.03 0.84 -8.67
C LEU A 167 12.09 0.34 -7.23
N GLY A 168 11.95 1.23 -6.27
CA GLY A 168 11.89 0.91 -4.86
C GLY A 168 10.74 -0.05 -4.52
N ARG A 169 9.61 0.00 -5.25
CA ARG A 169 8.50 -0.94 -5.02
C ARG A 169 8.86 -2.38 -5.33
N LEU A 170 9.58 -2.59 -6.44
CA LEU A 170 10.07 -3.90 -6.85
C LEU A 170 11.17 -4.38 -5.88
N TYR A 171 12.13 -3.51 -5.61
CA TYR A 171 13.25 -3.80 -4.71
C TYR A 171 12.79 -4.17 -3.29
N CYS A 172 11.83 -3.43 -2.76
CA CYS A 172 11.27 -3.70 -1.43
C CYS A 172 10.35 -4.93 -1.38
N GLY A 173 10.10 -5.62 -2.50
CA GLY A 173 9.21 -6.79 -2.55
C GLY A 173 7.76 -6.49 -2.19
N MET A 174 7.35 -5.23 -2.32
CA MET A 174 6.00 -4.78 -1.98
C MET A 174 5.02 -4.91 -3.14
N HIS A 175 5.52 -4.89 -4.39
CA HIS A 175 4.74 -4.94 -5.62
C HIS A 175 5.42 -5.77 -6.69
N GLY A 176 4.64 -6.39 -7.58
CA GLY A 176 5.08 -7.06 -8.79
C GLY A 176 5.31 -6.08 -9.95
N PHE A 177 5.85 -6.60 -11.06
CA PHE A 177 6.02 -5.81 -12.29
C PHE A 177 4.68 -5.32 -12.82
N LEU A 178 3.66 -6.19 -12.81
CA LEU A 178 2.31 -5.86 -13.22
C LEU A 178 1.75 -4.67 -12.41
N ASP A 179 1.89 -4.71 -11.09
CA ASP A 179 1.40 -3.68 -10.18
C ASP A 179 2.02 -2.32 -10.47
N VAL A 180 3.34 -2.33 -10.72
CA VAL A 180 4.14 -1.12 -10.97
C VAL A 180 3.85 -0.54 -12.35
N ILE A 181 3.81 -1.37 -13.40
CA ILE A 181 3.52 -0.92 -14.78
C ILE A 181 2.13 -0.28 -14.83
N TRP A 182 1.09 -0.94 -14.31
CA TRP A 182 -0.24 -0.37 -14.28
C TRP A 182 -0.35 0.86 -13.39
N GLY A 183 0.39 0.88 -12.27
CA GLY A 183 0.51 2.07 -11.44
C GLY A 183 1.12 3.26 -12.21
N CYS A 184 2.20 3.03 -12.98
CA CYS A 184 2.80 4.07 -13.82
C CYS A 184 1.85 4.54 -14.93
N LEU A 185 1.15 3.63 -15.60
CA LEU A 185 0.17 3.98 -16.64
C LEU A 185 -0.98 4.82 -16.08
N LEU A 186 -1.53 4.41 -14.94
CA LEU A 186 -2.57 5.17 -14.24
C LEU A 186 -2.05 6.56 -13.83
N GLY A 187 -0.84 6.64 -13.27
CA GLY A 187 -0.23 7.90 -12.88
C GLY A 187 0.00 8.83 -14.07
N ALA A 188 0.48 8.30 -15.20
CA ALA A 188 0.66 9.08 -16.42
C ALA A 188 -0.67 9.60 -16.97
N LEU A 189 -1.71 8.77 -16.96
CA LEU A 189 -3.06 9.17 -17.37
C LEU A 189 -3.61 10.29 -16.49
N LEU A 190 -3.52 10.16 -15.15
CA LEU A 190 -3.98 11.19 -14.23
C LEU A 190 -3.20 12.49 -14.38
N GLY A 191 -1.87 12.41 -14.54
CA GLY A 191 -1.01 13.57 -14.82
C GLY A 191 -1.42 14.27 -16.12
N PHE A 192 -1.66 13.52 -17.19
CA PHE A 192 -2.14 14.06 -18.46
C PHE A 192 -3.51 14.74 -18.32
N VAL A 193 -4.47 14.09 -17.65
CA VAL A 193 -5.81 14.67 -17.42
C VAL A 193 -5.71 15.97 -16.63
N GLN A 194 -4.88 16.01 -15.60
CA GLN A 194 -4.66 17.22 -14.81
C GLN A 194 -4.03 18.36 -15.66
N CYS A 195 -3.06 18.03 -16.49
CA CYS A 195 -2.44 19.02 -17.40
C CYS A 195 -3.44 19.56 -18.43
N ALA A 196 -4.31 18.69 -18.95
CA ALA A 196 -5.24 19.07 -20.01
C ALA A 196 -6.49 19.82 -19.50
N TYR A 197 -7.01 19.43 -18.33
CA TYR A 197 -8.33 19.88 -17.85
C TYR A 197 -8.30 20.55 -16.48
N GLY A 198 -7.18 20.49 -15.74
CA GLY A 198 -7.10 21.00 -14.37
C GLY A 198 -7.51 22.46 -14.28
N ALA A 199 -6.95 23.34 -15.09
CA ALA A 199 -7.31 24.76 -15.13
C ALA A 199 -8.80 24.99 -15.43
N SER A 200 -9.38 24.23 -16.36
CA SER A 200 -10.81 24.36 -16.70
C SER A 200 -11.72 23.90 -15.57
N ILE A 201 -11.31 22.89 -14.79
CA ILE A 201 -12.05 22.44 -13.60
C ILE A 201 -11.97 23.51 -12.51
N ASP A 202 -10.78 24.06 -12.26
CA ASP A 202 -10.57 25.13 -11.29
C ASP A 202 -11.42 26.37 -11.65
N ASP A 203 -11.41 26.79 -12.91
CA ASP A 203 -12.24 27.89 -13.40
C ASP A 203 -13.74 27.61 -13.19
N PHE A 204 -14.18 26.39 -13.47
CA PHE A 204 -15.58 26.00 -13.26
C PHE A 204 -15.97 26.07 -11.80
N VAL A 205 -15.14 25.56 -10.88
CA VAL A 205 -15.42 25.58 -9.43
C VAL A 205 -15.38 27.00 -8.89
N LEU A 206 -14.38 27.79 -9.30
CA LEU A 206 -14.14 29.14 -8.80
C LEU A 206 -15.02 30.21 -9.51
N SER A 207 -15.80 29.84 -10.54
CA SER A 207 -16.61 30.74 -11.39
C SER A 207 -17.62 31.62 -10.65
N GLY A 208 -17.69 31.51 -9.34
CA GLY A 208 -18.53 32.38 -8.52
C GLY A 208 -19.91 31.81 -8.16
N SER A 209 -20.42 30.81 -8.87
CA SER A 209 -21.67 30.12 -8.55
C SER A 209 -21.42 28.97 -7.56
N ILE A 210 -22.30 28.79 -6.57
CA ILE A 210 -22.26 27.62 -5.67
C ILE A 210 -22.46 26.27 -6.42
N ARG A 211 -22.95 26.33 -7.66
CA ARG A 211 -23.21 25.13 -8.48
C ARG A 211 -21.91 24.30 -8.71
N GLY A 212 -20.77 24.95 -8.95
CA GLY A 212 -19.49 24.26 -9.14
C GLY A 212 -19.13 23.37 -7.96
N PRO A 213 -18.92 23.91 -6.76
CA PRO A 213 -18.62 23.13 -5.57
C PRO A 213 -19.67 22.06 -5.24
N LEU A 214 -20.97 22.34 -5.44
CA LEU A 214 -22.03 21.35 -5.20
C LEU A 214 -21.98 20.18 -6.17
N ILE A 215 -21.69 20.42 -7.45
CA ILE A 215 -21.54 19.34 -8.44
C ILE A 215 -20.32 18.48 -8.09
N VAL A 216 -19.18 19.08 -7.75
CA VAL A 216 -17.98 18.33 -7.33
C VAL A 216 -18.26 17.52 -6.06
N LEU A 217 -18.90 18.12 -5.06
CA LEU A 217 -19.34 17.41 -3.84
C LEU A 217 -20.19 16.19 -4.19
N LEU A 218 -21.20 16.35 -5.04
CA LEU A 218 -22.09 15.27 -5.44
C LEU A 218 -21.32 14.15 -6.16
N ILE A 219 -20.44 14.51 -7.10
CA ILE A 219 -19.60 13.53 -7.82
C ILE A 219 -18.75 12.74 -6.83
N ILE A 220 -18.07 13.42 -5.90
CA ILE A 220 -17.22 12.76 -4.90
C ILE A 220 -18.04 11.83 -4.01
N LEU A 221 -19.23 12.25 -3.54
CA LEU A 221 -20.10 11.39 -2.73
C LEU A 221 -20.58 10.16 -3.50
N VAL A 222 -20.92 10.31 -4.78
CA VAL A 222 -21.27 9.18 -5.66
C VAL A 222 -20.07 8.24 -5.82
N LEU A 223 -18.88 8.77 -6.09
CA LEU A 223 -17.65 7.97 -6.21
C LEU A 223 -17.35 7.19 -4.94
N VAL A 224 -17.46 7.80 -3.76
CA VAL A 224 -17.33 7.11 -2.47
C VAL A 224 -18.40 6.03 -2.30
N ARG A 225 -19.63 6.28 -2.74
CA ARG A 225 -20.73 5.31 -2.63
C ARG A 225 -20.55 4.09 -3.52
N ILE A 226 -20.04 4.27 -4.75
CA ILE A 226 -19.81 3.19 -5.71
C ILE A 226 -18.46 2.48 -5.52
N HIS A 227 -17.60 2.95 -4.60
CA HIS A 227 -16.32 2.33 -4.34
C HIS A 227 -16.51 0.85 -3.99
N PRO A 228 -15.76 -0.07 -4.64
CA PRO A 228 -15.93 -1.51 -4.43
C PRO A 228 -15.64 -1.91 -2.99
N GLU A 229 -16.35 -2.93 -2.51
CA GLU A 229 -16.02 -3.55 -1.23
C GLU A 229 -14.91 -4.58 -1.42
N PRO A 230 -13.85 -4.54 -0.59
CA PRO A 230 -12.78 -5.53 -0.63
C PRO A 230 -13.27 -6.91 -0.16
N ALA A 231 -12.55 -7.96 -0.51
CA ALA A 231 -12.82 -9.30 0.01
C ALA A 231 -12.37 -9.45 1.48
N ASP A 232 -11.37 -8.68 1.88
CA ASP A 232 -10.72 -8.71 3.20
C ASP A 232 -10.62 -7.30 3.79
N SER A 233 -9.97 -7.17 4.96
CA SER A 233 -9.78 -5.88 5.66
C SER A 233 -8.70 -5.00 5.02
N CYS A 234 -8.81 -4.68 3.72
CA CYS A 234 -7.93 -3.72 3.07
C CYS A 234 -8.18 -2.29 3.61
N PRO A 235 -7.15 -1.48 3.92
CA PRO A 235 -7.31 -0.09 4.32
C PRO A 235 -7.61 0.85 3.13
N CYS A 236 -7.58 0.36 1.88
CA CYS A 236 -7.65 1.16 0.66
C CYS A 236 -8.91 2.02 0.57
N PHE A 237 -10.05 1.49 1.00
CA PHE A 237 -11.30 2.25 1.08
C PHE A 237 -11.18 3.42 2.06
N ASP A 238 -10.59 3.18 3.22
CA ASP A 238 -10.41 4.22 4.26
C ASP A 238 -9.56 5.38 3.76
N ASP A 239 -8.48 5.09 3.03
CA ASP A 239 -7.60 6.09 2.43
C ASP A 239 -8.31 6.84 1.30
N SER A 240 -9.05 6.13 0.44
CA SER A 240 -9.86 6.75 -0.62
C SER A 240 -10.88 7.74 -0.06
N VAL A 241 -11.57 7.40 1.04
CA VAL A 241 -12.53 8.28 1.72
C VAL A 241 -11.84 9.50 2.33
N ALA A 242 -10.66 9.32 2.93
CA ALA A 242 -9.90 10.43 3.51
C ALA A 242 -9.51 11.45 2.43
N PHE A 243 -8.93 11.02 1.31
CA PHE A 243 -8.55 11.92 0.22
C PHE A 243 -9.76 12.53 -0.49
N ALA A 244 -10.86 11.81 -0.63
CA ALA A 244 -12.12 12.35 -1.10
C ALA A 244 -12.62 13.47 -0.19
N GLY A 245 -12.53 13.29 1.14
CA GLY A 245 -12.83 14.35 2.11
C GLY A 245 -11.96 15.59 1.91
N VAL A 246 -10.62 15.41 1.76
CA VAL A 246 -9.71 16.54 1.53
C VAL A 246 -10.13 17.34 0.29
N LEU A 247 -10.45 16.67 -0.83
CA LEU A 247 -10.92 17.35 -2.04
C LEU A 247 -12.18 18.18 -1.78
N ILE A 248 -13.17 17.61 -1.09
CA ILE A 248 -14.40 18.36 -0.73
C ILE A 248 -14.04 19.64 0.03
N GLY A 249 -13.13 19.54 1.00
CA GLY A 249 -12.73 20.67 1.81
C GLY A 249 -11.95 21.75 1.04
N ILE A 250 -11.08 21.32 0.12
CA ILE A 250 -10.28 22.23 -0.71
C ILE A 250 -11.18 23.00 -1.69
N GLU A 251 -12.08 22.30 -2.38
CA GLU A 251 -12.97 22.92 -3.35
C GLU A 251 -13.95 23.89 -2.67
N ALA A 252 -14.52 23.48 -1.55
CA ALA A 252 -15.43 24.33 -0.78
C ALA A 252 -14.69 25.55 -0.19
N GLY A 253 -13.49 25.33 0.40
CA GLY A 253 -12.70 26.38 1.00
C GLY A 253 -12.13 27.36 -0.02
N GLY A 254 -11.61 26.88 -1.15
CA GLY A 254 -11.12 27.74 -2.24
C GLY A 254 -12.22 28.61 -2.83
N TRP A 255 -13.39 28.03 -3.10
CA TRP A 255 -14.55 28.77 -3.56
C TRP A 255 -15.01 29.81 -2.56
N HIS A 256 -15.13 29.44 -1.27
CA HIS A 256 -15.59 30.37 -0.22
C HIS A 256 -14.56 31.47 0.02
N PHE A 257 -13.26 31.15 0.10
CA PHE A 257 -12.19 32.13 0.21
C PHE A 257 -12.27 33.20 -0.90
N GLY A 258 -12.48 32.79 -2.16
CA GLY A 258 -12.64 33.72 -3.27
C GLY A 258 -13.87 34.64 -3.16
N LYS A 259 -14.83 34.35 -2.27
CA LYS A 259 -16.01 35.17 -1.98
C LYS A 259 -15.85 36.09 -0.78
N THR A 260 -14.84 35.87 0.03
CA THR A 260 -14.57 36.70 1.20
C THR A 260 -13.90 38.01 0.80
N GLY A 261 -13.92 39.00 1.70
CA GLY A 261 -13.17 40.24 1.53
C GLY A 261 -11.64 39.99 1.39
N PHE A 262 -11.13 38.89 1.94
CA PHE A 262 -9.74 38.46 1.78
C PHE A 262 -9.43 38.03 0.34
N GLY A 263 -10.33 37.30 -0.32
CA GLY A 263 -10.15 36.86 -1.70
C GLY A 263 -10.10 38.02 -2.73
N ASN A 264 -10.67 39.17 -2.39
CA ASN A 264 -10.56 40.38 -3.22
C ASN A 264 -9.18 41.07 -3.10
N ALA A 265 -8.53 40.90 -1.95
CA ALA A 265 -7.23 41.53 -1.63
C ALA A 265 -6.04 40.57 -1.87
N HIS A 266 -6.28 39.28 -1.81
CA HIS A 266 -5.24 38.25 -1.88
C HIS A 266 -5.58 37.18 -2.90
N PRO A 267 -4.58 36.65 -3.61
CA PRO A 267 -4.78 35.55 -4.58
C PRO A 267 -5.28 34.29 -3.86
N ILE A 268 -6.09 33.51 -4.58
CA ILE A 268 -6.59 32.22 -4.05
C ILE A 268 -5.41 31.30 -3.74
N PRO A 269 -5.40 30.63 -2.59
CA PRO A 269 -4.33 29.72 -2.21
C PRO A 269 -4.07 28.67 -3.30
N GLY A 270 -2.82 28.45 -3.66
CA GLY A 270 -2.40 27.55 -4.73
C GLY A 270 -2.35 28.16 -6.14
N SER A 271 -2.92 29.36 -6.36
CA SER A 271 -2.86 30.04 -7.65
C SER A 271 -1.56 30.83 -7.86
N VAL A 272 -0.82 31.09 -6.82
CA VAL A 272 0.44 31.87 -6.86
C VAL A 272 1.62 31.05 -6.41
N ILE A 273 2.73 31.20 -7.13
CA ILE A 273 3.99 30.55 -6.79
C ILE A 273 4.50 31.10 -5.45
N PHE A 274 4.97 30.19 -4.60
CA PHE A 274 5.57 30.54 -3.31
C PHE A 274 6.88 31.32 -3.52
N ASP A 275 6.90 32.59 -3.11
CA ASP A 275 8.08 33.45 -3.18
C ASP A 275 8.84 33.43 -1.87
N PHE A 276 9.90 32.62 -1.83
CA PHE A 276 10.75 32.45 -0.66
C PHE A 276 11.52 33.73 -0.32
N GLN A 277 11.88 34.55 -1.31
CA GLN A 277 12.65 35.78 -1.07
C GLN A 277 11.81 36.84 -0.35
N LYS A 278 10.52 36.94 -0.69
CA LYS A 278 9.60 37.86 -0.01
C LYS A 278 9.25 37.41 1.39
N ILE A 279 9.00 36.10 1.60
CA ILE A 279 8.53 35.58 2.88
C ILE A 279 9.68 35.39 3.87
N GLY A 280 10.82 34.93 3.42
CA GLY A 280 11.99 34.64 4.24
C GLY A 280 11.87 33.33 5.06
N TRP A 281 12.99 32.88 5.61
CA TRP A 281 13.08 31.58 6.30
C TRP A 281 12.19 31.49 7.55
N LEU A 282 12.20 32.52 8.39
CA LEU A 282 11.49 32.50 9.67
C LEU A 282 9.97 32.38 9.46
N LYS A 283 9.41 33.26 8.63
CA LYS A 283 7.96 33.24 8.35
C LYS A 283 7.56 31.94 7.67
N THR A 284 8.41 31.39 6.77
CA THR A 284 8.16 30.09 6.13
C THR A 284 8.07 28.95 7.15
N ILE A 285 9.03 28.86 8.07
CA ILE A 285 9.02 27.84 9.13
C ILE A 285 7.77 28.00 10.02
N LEU A 286 7.46 29.23 10.43
CA LEU A 286 6.28 29.51 11.25
C LEU A 286 4.97 29.14 10.52
N ARG A 287 4.83 29.43 9.23
CA ARG A 287 3.67 29.01 8.42
C ARG A 287 3.52 27.50 8.38
N VAL A 288 4.62 26.78 8.14
CA VAL A 288 4.61 25.31 8.09
C VAL A 288 4.22 24.71 9.45
N LEU A 289 4.85 25.19 10.53
CA LEU A 289 4.55 24.72 11.88
C LEU A 289 3.10 25.02 12.29
N LEU A 290 2.62 26.23 11.99
CA LEU A 290 1.25 26.64 12.30
C LEU A 290 0.25 25.83 11.47
N GLY A 291 0.48 25.68 10.15
CA GLY A 291 -0.39 24.90 9.27
C GLY A 291 -0.48 23.43 9.64
N ILE A 292 0.64 22.81 10.00
CA ILE A 292 0.65 21.42 10.50
C ILE A 292 -0.06 21.36 11.87
N GLY A 293 0.23 22.30 12.77
CA GLY A 293 -0.37 22.35 14.11
C GLY A 293 -1.89 22.44 14.06
N THR A 294 -2.45 23.32 13.21
CA THR A 294 -3.90 23.46 13.05
C THR A 294 -4.56 22.18 12.56
N ILE A 295 -3.94 21.47 11.62
CA ILE A 295 -4.43 20.17 11.10
C ILE A 295 -4.48 19.13 12.22
N PHE A 296 -3.41 19.00 13.02
CA PHE A 296 -3.39 18.05 14.12
C PHE A 296 -4.42 18.39 15.21
N VAL A 297 -4.50 19.66 15.62
CA VAL A 297 -5.51 20.12 16.61
C VAL A 297 -6.93 19.82 16.11
N TRP A 298 -7.23 20.15 14.87
CA TRP A 298 -8.54 19.86 14.27
C TRP A 298 -8.86 18.36 14.33
N ARG A 299 -7.93 17.51 13.90
CA ARG A 299 -8.12 16.06 13.89
C ARG A 299 -8.36 15.51 15.31
N GLU A 300 -7.52 15.88 16.26
CA GLU A 300 -7.58 15.40 17.65
C GLU A 300 -8.88 15.84 18.36
N VAL A 301 -9.45 16.98 17.99
CA VAL A 301 -10.72 17.48 18.55
C VAL A 301 -11.92 16.87 17.81
N MET A 302 -11.93 16.94 16.48
CA MET A 302 -13.12 16.60 15.69
C MET A 302 -13.38 15.10 15.61
N LYS A 303 -12.34 14.27 15.48
CA LYS A 303 -12.52 12.83 15.34
C LYS A 303 -13.18 12.19 16.56
N PRO A 304 -12.70 12.36 17.81
CA PRO A 304 -13.37 11.82 18.97
C PRO A 304 -14.77 12.40 19.18
N SER A 305 -14.95 13.69 18.89
CA SER A 305 -16.25 14.32 18.98
C SER A 305 -17.28 13.68 18.05
N LEU A 306 -16.93 13.49 16.79
CA LEU A 306 -17.83 12.86 15.80
C LEU A 306 -18.12 11.40 16.14
N LEU A 307 -17.10 10.62 16.54
CA LEU A 307 -17.30 9.22 16.97
C LEU A 307 -18.20 9.09 18.20
N ARG A 308 -18.35 10.18 18.99
CA ARG A 308 -19.27 10.24 20.13
C ARG A 308 -20.69 10.68 19.72
N PHE A 309 -20.79 11.65 18.80
CA PHE A 309 -22.08 12.27 18.44
C PHE A 309 -22.79 11.58 17.27
N LEU A 310 -22.09 10.96 16.33
CA LEU A 310 -22.71 10.32 15.18
C LEU A 310 -23.49 9.03 15.48
N PRO A 311 -23.09 8.13 16.40
CA PRO A 311 -23.82 6.90 16.64
C PRO A 311 -25.28 7.10 17.04
N PRO A 312 -25.65 8.03 17.95
CA PRO A 312 -27.06 8.33 18.23
C PRO A 312 -27.84 8.81 16.99
N LEU A 313 -27.22 9.66 16.17
CA LEU A 313 -27.83 10.16 14.95
C LEU A 313 -28.08 9.02 13.93
N PHE A 314 -27.11 8.15 13.73
CA PHE A 314 -27.23 7.00 12.83
C PHE A 314 -28.32 6.04 13.26
N ARG A 315 -28.51 5.79 14.57
CA ARG A 315 -29.63 5.01 15.08
C ARG A 315 -31.00 5.63 14.76
N ILE A 316 -31.10 6.95 14.78
CA ILE A 316 -32.34 7.64 14.37
C ILE A 316 -32.58 7.44 12.87
N ILE A 317 -31.54 7.59 12.04
CA ILE A 317 -31.62 7.39 10.59
C ILE A 317 -32.01 5.95 10.25
N GLU A 318 -31.44 4.97 10.93
CA GLU A 318 -31.80 3.55 10.79
C GLU A 318 -33.27 3.27 11.16
N LYS A 319 -33.76 3.88 12.25
CA LYS A 319 -35.18 3.78 12.64
C LYS A 319 -36.14 4.35 11.60
N LEU A 320 -35.68 5.33 10.80
CA LEU A 320 -36.45 5.89 9.68
C LEU A 320 -36.36 5.01 8.42
N GLY A 321 -35.69 3.86 8.47
CA GLY A 321 -35.56 2.93 7.35
C GLY A 321 -34.44 3.28 6.37
N PHE A 322 -33.63 4.29 6.66
CA PHE A 322 -32.46 4.66 5.83
C PHE A 322 -31.22 3.99 6.41
N SER A 323 -30.97 2.75 6.03
CA SER A 323 -29.72 2.05 6.32
C SER A 323 -28.95 1.86 5.02
N LEU A 324 -27.67 2.23 5.02
CA LEU A 324 -26.75 1.99 3.91
C LEU A 324 -25.72 0.95 4.35
N PRO A 325 -26.13 -0.33 4.55
CA PRO A 325 -25.21 -1.34 5.06
C PRO A 325 -24.09 -1.57 4.04
N ARG A 326 -22.86 -1.50 4.53
CA ARG A 326 -21.69 -2.08 3.86
C ARG A 326 -21.32 -3.37 4.60
N ARG A 327 -20.91 -4.39 3.85
CA ARG A 327 -20.71 -5.76 4.33
C ARG A 327 -19.80 -5.88 5.56
N PHE A 328 -18.81 -4.99 5.68
CA PHE A 328 -17.80 -5.04 6.74
C PHE A 328 -17.99 -4.00 7.84
N PHE A 329 -19.11 -3.29 7.84
CA PHE A 329 -19.38 -2.26 8.83
C PHE A 329 -20.47 -2.71 9.79
N THR A 330 -20.15 -2.63 11.08
CA THR A 330 -21.13 -2.85 12.16
C THR A 330 -22.06 -1.65 12.20
N GLN A 331 -23.36 -1.90 12.18
CA GLN A 331 -24.39 -0.86 12.18
C GLN A 331 -24.53 -0.21 13.56
N ALA A 332 -24.96 1.05 13.61
CA ALA A 332 -25.10 1.79 14.86
C ALA A 332 -26.10 1.18 15.84
N SER A 333 -27.04 0.37 15.36
CA SER A 333 -27.96 -0.44 16.19
C SER A 333 -27.26 -1.59 16.95
N GLU A 334 -26.13 -2.09 16.44
CA GLU A 334 -25.43 -3.24 16.99
C GLU A 334 -24.38 -2.87 18.05
N TYR A 335 -24.02 -1.59 18.19
CA TYR A 335 -23.06 -1.15 19.19
C TYR A 335 -23.55 0.09 19.95
N GLN A 336 -23.08 0.25 21.19
CA GLN A 336 -23.44 1.41 22.01
C GLN A 336 -22.45 2.58 21.85
N ARG A 337 -21.17 2.27 21.83
CA ARG A 337 -20.07 3.24 21.68
C ARG A 337 -18.96 2.65 20.82
N VAL A 338 -18.31 3.49 20.05
CA VAL A 338 -17.07 3.14 19.35
C VAL A 338 -15.94 3.15 20.38
N PRO A 339 -15.09 2.11 20.47
CA PRO A 339 -13.98 2.06 21.42
C PRO A 339 -13.00 3.21 21.19
N GLU A 340 -12.56 3.88 22.29
CA GLU A 340 -11.63 5.02 22.21
C GLU A 340 -10.24 4.64 21.70
N HIS A 341 -9.82 3.39 21.99
CA HIS A 341 -8.52 2.85 21.57
C HIS A 341 -8.60 2.02 20.28
N LEU A 342 -9.43 2.45 19.35
CA LEU A 342 -9.50 1.78 18.05
C LEU A 342 -8.14 1.88 17.37
N LYS A 343 -7.57 0.71 16.98
CA LYS A 343 -6.37 0.69 16.14
C LYS A 343 -6.70 1.41 14.84
N ASP A 344 -6.12 2.57 14.68
CA ASP A 344 -6.47 3.51 13.62
C ASP A 344 -5.70 3.19 12.34
N ASN A 345 -6.42 3.09 11.22
CA ASN A 345 -5.85 3.08 9.88
C ASN A 345 -5.98 4.47 9.24
N ASP A 346 -5.87 5.53 10.02
CA ASP A 346 -5.94 6.88 9.49
C ASP A 346 -4.66 7.25 8.75
N VAL A 347 -4.84 8.05 7.70
CA VAL A 347 -3.74 8.60 6.90
C VAL A 347 -2.85 9.51 7.74
N ILE A 348 -3.44 10.31 8.64
CA ILE A 348 -2.70 11.12 9.61
C ILE A 348 -2.56 10.33 10.91
N PRO A 349 -1.33 10.07 11.38
CA PRO A 349 -1.09 9.36 12.63
C PRO A 349 -1.59 10.12 13.85
N ASN A 350 -1.87 9.41 14.94
CA ASN A 350 -2.08 10.03 16.24
C ASN A 350 -0.81 10.71 16.73
N VAL A 351 -0.95 11.78 17.51
CA VAL A 351 0.20 12.47 18.11
C VAL A 351 1.06 11.51 18.94
N SER A 352 0.45 10.54 19.61
CA SER A 352 1.13 9.48 20.37
C SER A 352 1.98 8.54 19.51
N GLU A 353 1.73 8.44 18.21
CA GLU A 353 2.46 7.56 17.29
C GLU A 353 3.67 8.25 16.64
N ILE A 354 3.72 9.59 16.66
CA ILE A 354 4.81 10.38 16.07
C ILE A 354 6.20 9.96 16.57
N PRO A 355 6.44 9.76 17.89
CA PRO A 355 7.75 9.34 18.38
C PRO A 355 8.17 7.98 17.82
N SER A 356 7.22 7.05 17.66
CA SER A 356 7.47 5.71 17.09
C SER A 356 7.80 5.77 15.61
N MET A 357 7.18 6.68 14.86
CA MET A 357 7.47 6.93 13.45
C MET A 357 8.86 7.52 13.26
N LEU A 358 9.23 8.54 14.07
CA LEU A 358 10.58 9.14 14.04
C LEU A 358 11.67 8.12 14.37
N THR A 359 11.41 7.24 15.36
CA THR A 359 12.32 6.13 15.68
C THR A 359 12.43 5.12 14.54
N SER A 360 11.35 4.87 13.81
CA SER A 360 11.34 3.98 12.65
C SER A 360 12.15 4.56 11.48
N ILE A 361 12.08 5.87 11.26
CA ILE A 361 12.89 6.58 10.25
C ILE A 361 14.38 6.50 10.62
N ARG A 362 14.72 6.67 11.91
CA ARG A 362 16.11 6.62 12.38
C ARG A 362 16.73 5.22 12.34
N HIS A 363 15.91 4.16 12.46
CA HIS A 363 16.36 2.77 12.48
C HIS A 363 15.58 1.88 11.49
N PRO A 364 15.66 2.13 10.17
CA PRO A 364 14.84 1.44 9.17
C PRO A 364 15.05 -0.08 9.14
N ARG A 365 16.26 -0.56 9.49
CA ARG A 365 16.62 -1.98 9.45
C ARG A 365 15.88 -2.87 10.47
N ARG A 366 15.49 -2.36 11.64
CA ARG A 366 14.90 -3.20 12.71
C ARG A 366 13.42 -3.50 12.51
N ARG A 367 12.68 -2.69 11.73
CA ARG A 367 11.23 -2.84 11.52
C ARG A 367 10.84 -3.08 10.06
N ALA A 368 11.78 -2.92 9.13
CA ALA A 368 11.49 -2.86 7.71
C ALA A 368 11.33 -4.22 7.03
N VAL A 369 11.57 -5.34 7.71
CA VAL A 369 11.52 -6.66 7.08
C VAL A 369 10.39 -7.47 7.70
N SER A 370 9.34 -7.71 6.93
CA SER A 370 8.31 -8.66 7.30
C SER A 370 8.62 -10.03 6.69
N ILE A 371 8.62 -11.05 7.53
CA ILE A 371 8.77 -12.45 7.11
C ILE A 371 7.41 -13.13 7.28
N GLY A 372 6.82 -13.56 6.17
CA GLY A 372 5.56 -14.30 6.17
C GLY A 372 4.32 -13.46 5.75
N PRO A 373 3.15 -14.12 5.67
CA PRO A 373 1.90 -13.50 5.30
C PRO A 373 1.47 -12.42 6.30
N GLN A 374 0.91 -11.33 5.79
CA GLN A 374 0.48 -10.19 6.63
C GLN A 374 -1.04 -10.14 6.81
N SER A 375 -1.79 -10.77 5.92
CA SER A 375 -3.24 -10.90 5.98
C SER A 375 -3.68 -12.34 5.85
N GLU A 376 -4.92 -12.63 6.24
CA GLU A 376 -5.51 -13.95 6.06
C GLU A 376 -5.54 -14.37 4.58
N ALA A 377 -5.87 -13.43 3.68
CA ALA A 377 -5.84 -13.68 2.25
C ALA A 377 -4.43 -14.03 1.74
N ASP A 378 -3.41 -13.31 2.19
CA ASP A 378 -2.01 -13.57 1.85
C ASP A 378 -1.55 -14.95 2.37
N ALA A 379 -2.03 -15.37 3.55
CA ALA A 379 -1.77 -16.69 4.09
C ALA A 379 -2.41 -17.80 3.26
N TYR A 380 -3.69 -17.66 2.91
CA TYR A 380 -4.37 -18.63 2.04
C TYR A 380 -3.73 -18.72 0.65
N GLU A 381 -3.32 -17.61 0.07
CA GLU A 381 -2.60 -17.60 -1.21
C GLU A 381 -1.23 -18.30 -1.09
N THR A 382 -0.53 -18.08 0.01
CA THR A 382 0.75 -18.77 0.28
C THR A 382 0.55 -20.28 0.39
N LEU A 383 -0.49 -20.74 1.08
CA LEU A 383 -0.83 -22.16 1.18
C LEU A 383 -1.20 -22.75 -0.17
N ALA A 384 -2.05 -22.05 -0.94
CA ALA A 384 -2.44 -22.50 -2.27
C ALA A 384 -1.24 -22.61 -3.22
N TYR A 385 -0.32 -21.67 -3.16
CA TYR A 385 0.91 -21.70 -3.94
C TYR A 385 1.80 -22.89 -3.55
N ARG A 386 2.02 -23.13 -2.26
CA ARG A 386 2.78 -24.28 -1.75
C ARG A 386 2.18 -25.61 -2.23
N GLU A 387 0.85 -25.75 -2.12
CA GLU A 387 0.15 -26.96 -2.54
C GLU A 387 0.25 -27.18 -4.06
N HIS A 388 0.10 -26.12 -4.85
CA HIS A 388 0.25 -26.20 -6.32
C HIS A 388 1.66 -26.66 -6.72
N ARG A 389 2.70 -26.10 -6.12
CA ARG A 389 4.10 -26.45 -6.36
C ARG A 389 4.38 -27.90 -5.99
N ARG A 390 3.87 -28.35 -4.84
CA ARG A 390 3.99 -29.74 -4.42
C ARG A 390 3.36 -30.71 -5.43
N ARG A 391 2.17 -30.41 -5.93
CA ARG A 391 1.53 -31.23 -6.96
C ARG A 391 2.37 -31.29 -8.25
N GLN A 392 3.00 -30.20 -8.63
CA GLN A 392 3.92 -30.16 -9.76
C GLN A 392 5.17 -31.02 -9.53
N SER A 393 5.79 -30.96 -8.36
CA SER A 393 6.95 -31.81 -8.02
C SER A 393 6.59 -33.30 -8.10
N LEU A 394 5.47 -33.69 -7.49
CA LEU A 394 5.00 -35.07 -7.53
C LEU A 394 4.70 -35.55 -8.95
N SER A 395 4.11 -34.70 -9.80
CA SER A 395 3.81 -35.03 -11.19
C SER A 395 5.07 -35.14 -12.06
N SER A 396 6.12 -34.38 -11.77
CA SER A 396 7.41 -34.47 -12.48
C SER A 396 8.21 -35.72 -12.09
N GLN A 397 8.08 -36.19 -10.84
CA GLN A 397 8.69 -37.46 -10.40
C GLN A 397 7.95 -38.69 -10.93
N ALA A 398 6.65 -38.58 -11.24
CA ALA A 398 5.85 -39.69 -11.75
C ALA A 398 6.03 -39.98 -13.26
N LYS A 399 6.88 -39.22 -13.98
CA LYS A 399 7.23 -39.59 -15.37
C LYS A 399 8.20 -40.78 -15.38
N PRO A 400 7.84 -41.95 -15.91
CA PRO A 400 8.73 -43.09 -15.92
C PRO A 400 9.99 -42.76 -16.73
N GLN A 401 11.15 -42.88 -16.13
CA GLN A 401 12.39 -43.02 -16.88
C GLN A 401 12.28 -44.33 -17.70
N VAL A 402 12.23 -44.20 -19.03
CA VAL A 402 12.42 -45.34 -19.91
C VAL A 402 13.83 -45.88 -19.66
N ALA A 403 13.88 -47.02 -18.98
CA ALA A 403 15.10 -47.73 -18.68
C ALA A 403 15.75 -48.23 -19.97
N GLY A 404 16.82 -47.56 -20.37
CA GLY A 404 17.79 -48.15 -21.31
C GLY A 404 18.65 -49.16 -20.54
N SER A 405 18.40 -50.42 -20.81
CA SER A 405 19.21 -51.54 -20.29
C SER A 405 20.63 -51.52 -20.89
N SER A 406 21.64 -51.56 -20.03
CA SER A 406 22.91 -52.24 -20.39
C SER A 406 23.60 -52.72 -19.13
N THR A 407 23.66 -54.03 -19.04
CA THR A 407 24.46 -54.88 -18.19
C THR A 407 25.95 -54.60 -18.30
N THR A 408 26.65 -54.51 -17.19
CA THR A 408 27.93 -55.27 -16.93
C THR A 408 28.39 -55.07 -15.50
N GLY A 409 28.63 -56.16 -14.80
CA GLY A 409 29.08 -56.21 -13.41
C GLY A 409 30.58 -56.01 -13.25
N ARG A 410 30.99 -55.68 -12.05
CA ARG A 410 32.19 -56.26 -11.40
C ARG A 410 32.30 -55.88 -9.94
N ASN A 411 32.57 -56.90 -9.11
CA ASN A 411 32.92 -56.88 -7.67
C ASN A 411 34.16 -56.03 -7.35
N SER A 412 34.20 -55.43 -6.14
CA SER A 412 35.20 -55.77 -5.12
C SER A 412 35.19 -54.84 -3.89
N ASN A 413 35.08 -55.53 -2.74
CA ASN A 413 35.75 -55.35 -1.43
C ASN A 413 35.84 -54.02 -0.67
N ALA A 414 35.27 -54.14 0.49
CA ALA A 414 35.45 -53.56 1.81
C ALA A 414 36.76 -52.83 2.18
N SER A 415 36.65 -51.72 2.91
CA SER A 415 37.47 -51.43 4.08
C SER A 415 36.80 -50.44 5.03
N ILE A 416 36.87 -50.81 6.30
CA ILE A 416 36.38 -50.12 7.51
C ILE A 416 37.30 -48.93 7.80
N SER A 417 36.79 -47.74 8.10
CA SER A 417 37.51 -46.72 8.84
C SER A 417 36.59 -45.75 9.60
N ASN A 418 37.02 -45.46 10.80
CA ASN A 418 36.47 -44.81 11.98
C ASN A 418 35.71 -43.48 11.86
N PRO A 419 34.92 -43.10 12.89
CA PRO A 419 34.10 -41.88 12.89
C PRO A 419 34.91 -40.62 13.21
N SER A 420 34.71 -39.58 12.41
CA SER A 420 35.22 -38.24 12.62
C SER A 420 34.24 -37.33 13.37
N PRO A 421 34.73 -36.30 14.11
CA PRO A 421 33.90 -35.48 15.01
C PRO A 421 33.02 -34.47 14.29
N PRO A 422 32.05 -33.85 15.00
CA PRO A 422 31.00 -33.03 14.37
C PRO A 422 31.54 -31.74 13.79
N ALA A 423 31.13 -31.45 12.57
CA ALA A 423 31.53 -30.28 11.80
C ALA A 423 30.93 -28.98 12.37
N ARG A 424 31.82 -28.02 12.62
CA ARG A 424 31.52 -26.62 12.92
C ARG A 424 30.67 -26.01 11.81
N TYR A 425 29.63 -25.31 12.22
CA TYR A 425 28.81 -24.46 11.35
C TYR A 425 29.72 -23.45 10.63
N GLN A 426 29.93 -23.66 9.35
CA GLN A 426 30.54 -22.67 8.47
C GLN A 426 29.44 -21.96 7.70
N SER A 427 29.40 -20.64 7.85
CA SER A 427 28.54 -19.76 7.02
C SER A 427 28.86 -19.95 5.52
N PRO A 428 27.88 -20.05 4.64
CA PRO A 428 28.13 -20.25 3.22
C PRO A 428 28.80 -19.02 2.60
N ARG A 429 29.93 -19.22 1.94
CA ARG A 429 30.55 -18.25 1.02
C ARG A 429 29.63 -18.03 -0.18
N PRO A 430 29.57 -16.80 -0.74
CA PRO A 430 28.78 -16.54 -1.96
C PRO A 430 29.46 -17.24 -3.14
N ALA A 431 28.91 -18.35 -3.56
CA ALA A 431 29.27 -18.99 -4.82
C ALA A 431 28.49 -18.35 -5.97
N ASN A 432 29.19 -18.16 -7.08
CA ASN A 432 28.67 -17.70 -8.37
C ASN A 432 27.55 -18.66 -8.82
N ARG A 433 26.28 -18.38 -8.44
CA ARG A 433 25.14 -19.25 -8.73
C ARG A 433 24.38 -18.73 -9.94
N SER A 434 24.15 -19.63 -10.88
CA SER A 434 23.15 -19.54 -11.95
C SER A 434 21.77 -19.15 -11.39
N PRO A 435 20.85 -18.60 -12.20
CA PRO A 435 19.51 -18.24 -11.72
C PRO A 435 18.90 -19.40 -10.95
N LEU A 436 18.28 -19.09 -9.80
CA LEU A 436 17.69 -20.05 -8.87
C LEU A 436 16.97 -21.17 -9.63
N ARG A 437 17.46 -22.40 -9.47
CA ARG A 437 16.71 -23.57 -9.94
C ARG A 437 15.42 -23.64 -9.16
N ILE A 438 14.40 -24.17 -9.79
CA ILE A 438 13.09 -24.40 -9.19
C ILE A 438 13.22 -25.11 -7.83
N ASP A 439 14.15 -26.04 -7.73
CA ASP A 439 14.45 -26.82 -6.52
C ASP A 439 14.94 -25.96 -5.33
N ASP A 440 15.82 -24.98 -5.59
CA ASP A 440 16.31 -24.05 -4.56
C ASP A 440 15.18 -23.15 -4.04
N TYR A 441 14.25 -22.78 -4.94
CA TYR A 441 13.06 -22.01 -4.59
C TYR A 441 12.08 -22.84 -3.75
N GLU A 442 11.85 -24.09 -4.10
CA GLU A 442 11.00 -25.02 -3.34
C GLU A 442 11.59 -25.28 -1.93
N HIS A 443 12.90 -25.41 -1.84
CA HIS A 443 13.56 -25.57 -0.54
C HIS A 443 13.39 -24.32 0.35
N MET A 444 13.54 -23.11 -0.21
CA MET A 444 13.29 -21.87 0.52
C MET A 444 11.83 -21.74 0.98
N MET A 445 10.88 -22.23 0.17
CA MET A 445 9.45 -22.20 0.49
C MET A 445 9.01 -23.31 1.45
N GLY A 446 9.93 -24.20 1.84
CA GLY A 446 9.61 -25.36 2.66
C GLY A 446 8.67 -26.36 1.99
N THR A 447 8.64 -26.37 0.66
CA THR A 447 7.75 -27.22 -0.17
C THR A 447 8.55 -28.27 -0.95
N GLY A 448 9.88 -28.15 -1.00
CA GLY A 448 10.75 -29.16 -1.59
C GLY A 448 10.80 -30.42 -0.72
N THR A 449 10.72 -31.58 -1.35
CA THR A 449 11.12 -32.82 -0.73
C THR A 449 12.56 -32.65 -0.24
N PRO A 450 12.90 -32.98 1.02
CA PRO A 450 14.30 -33.00 1.44
C PRO A 450 15.03 -33.90 0.46
N THR A 451 16.03 -33.37 -0.23
CA THR A 451 16.98 -34.17 -0.99
C THR A 451 17.76 -35.00 0.04
N TYR A 452 17.24 -36.16 0.37
CA TYR A 452 18.05 -37.18 0.98
C TYR A 452 19.05 -37.62 -0.08
N GLU A 453 20.31 -37.36 0.15
CA GLU A 453 21.36 -38.20 -0.43
C GLU A 453 20.92 -39.64 -0.17
N GLN A 454 20.61 -40.35 -1.26
CA GLN A 454 20.31 -41.78 -1.20
C GLN A 454 21.48 -42.53 -0.62
N ASN A 455 21.47 -42.72 0.70
CA ASN A 455 22.10 -43.89 1.30
C ASN A 455 21.00 -44.96 1.35
N GLU A 456 21.12 -45.89 0.42
CA GLU A 456 20.37 -47.13 0.39
C GLU A 456 20.52 -47.87 1.71
N SER A 457 19.54 -47.73 2.61
CA SER A 457 19.11 -48.84 3.52
C SER A 457 17.92 -48.37 4.37
N ASN A 458 16.88 -49.17 4.32
CA ASN A 458 15.74 -49.27 5.24
C ASN A 458 14.43 -48.66 4.81
N THR A 459 13.63 -49.50 4.17
CA THR A 459 12.19 -49.35 3.89
C THR A 459 11.26 -49.14 5.09
N VAL A 460 11.75 -49.15 6.32
CA VAL A 460 10.99 -48.90 7.57
C VAL A 460 11.05 -47.42 7.97
N GLY A 461 12.07 -46.66 7.53
CA GLY A 461 12.23 -45.23 7.83
C GLY A 461 11.31 -44.30 7.02
N GLU A 462 10.92 -44.68 5.81
CA GLU A 462 10.09 -43.85 4.92
C GLU A 462 8.67 -43.63 5.44
N ILE A 463 8.07 -44.65 6.09
CA ILE A 463 6.71 -44.55 6.66
C ILE A 463 6.71 -43.63 7.89
N ALA A 464 7.77 -43.66 8.69
CA ALA A 464 7.90 -42.82 9.87
C ALA A 464 8.18 -41.34 9.54
N THR A 465 8.96 -41.06 8.47
CA THR A 465 9.23 -39.70 7.98
C THR A 465 8.02 -39.07 7.32
N GLN A 466 7.24 -39.83 6.57
CA GLN A 466 5.97 -39.35 6.02
C GLN A 466 4.95 -39.05 7.12
N ALA A 467 4.86 -39.89 8.15
CA ALA A 467 3.98 -39.65 9.29
C ALA A 467 4.40 -38.41 10.11
N ALA A 468 5.71 -38.16 10.29
CA ALA A 468 6.23 -36.96 10.96
C ALA A 468 5.95 -35.69 10.15
N ASP A 469 6.04 -35.72 8.82
CA ASP A 469 5.70 -34.58 7.95
C ASP A 469 4.19 -34.26 8.01
N TYR A 470 3.32 -35.26 8.12
CA TYR A 470 1.88 -35.07 8.31
C TYR A 470 1.51 -34.46 9.67
N THR A 471 2.29 -34.70 10.72
CA THR A 471 2.01 -34.16 12.07
C THR A 471 2.56 -32.74 12.25
N LEU A 472 3.63 -32.35 11.55
CA LEU A 472 4.23 -31.00 11.61
C LEU A 472 3.46 -29.95 10.78
N ARG A 473 2.70 -30.35 9.76
CA ARG A 473 1.93 -29.47 8.88
C ARG A 473 0.87 -28.63 9.58
N PRO A 474 -0.03 -29.25 10.38
CA PRO A 474 -1.07 -28.47 11.05
C PRO A 474 -0.53 -27.46 12.07
N GLN A 475 0.69 -27.72 12.61
CA GLN A 475 1.34 -26.83 13.56
C GLN A 475 1.91 -25.59 12.84
N GLY A 476 2.63 -25.77 11.73
CA GLY A 476 3.19 -24.66 10.96
C GLY A 476 2.11 -23.76 10.34
N GLU A 477 0.99 -24.34 9.90
CA GLU A 477 -0.16 -23.56 9.42
C GLU A 477 -0.82 -22.78 10.56
N LYS A 478 -1.07 -23.42 11.71
CA LYS A 478 -1.61 -22.72 12.90
C LYS A 478 -0.71 -21.59 13.37
N GLU A 479 0.62 -21.79 13.36
CA GLU A 479 1.59 -20.77 13.71
C GLU A 479 1.55 -19.60 12.71
N MET A 480 1.49 -19.87 11.41
CA MET A 480 1.37 -18.85 10.37
C MET A 480 0.10 -18.00 10.56
N PHE A 481 -1.07 -18.64 10.79
CA PHE A 481 -2.31 -17.91 11.04
C PHE A 481 -2.33 -17.19 12.39
N SER A 482 -1.61 -17.68 13.41
CA SER A 482 -1.51 -17.01 14.71
C SER A 482 -0.72 -15.71 14.67
N MET A 483 0.19 -15.58 13.72
CA MET A 483 0.99 -14.37 13.51
C MET A 483 0.22 -13.26 12.77
N ILE A 484 -0.90 -13.60 12.12
CA ILE A 484 -1.70 -12.63 11.37
C ILE A 484 -2.51 -11.76 12.33
N THR A 485 -2.44 -10.46 12.12
CA THR A 485 -3.28 -9.52 12.87
C THR A 485 -4.76 -9.75 12.52
N LYS A 486 -5.59 -9.97 13.57
CA LYS A 486 -7.02 -10.14 13.37
C LYS A 486 -7.62 -8.93 12.65
N PRO A 487 -8.60 -9.15 11.74
CA PRO A 487 -9.29 -8.06 11.07
C PRO A 487 -9.89 -7.09 12.09
N ARG A 488 -9.76 -5.79 11.81
CA ARG A 488 -10.36 -4.75 12.63
C ARG A 488 -11.87 -4.73 12.44
N VAL A 489 -12.61 -4.60 13.54
CA VAL A 489 -14.04 -4.27 13.48
C VAL A 489 -14.18 -2.83 12.99
N ARG A 490 -15.02 -2.59 11.98
CA ARG A 490 -15.30 -1.27 11.38
C ARG A 490 -16.72 -0.86 11.75
N TYR A 491 -16.91 0.42 12.03
CA TYR A 491 -18.18 1.01 12.40
C TYR A 491 -18.68 1.93 11.29
N ASP A 492 -19.97 1.90 11.01
CA ASP A 492 -20.62 2.67 9.92
C ASP A 492 -20.36 4.18 10.00
N VAL A 493 -20.34 4.73 11.23
CA VAL A 493 -20.04 6.15 11.48
C VAL A 493 -18.63 6.57 11.07
N GLU A 494 -17.69 5.63 10.93
CA GLU A 494 -16.29 5.96 10.59
C GLU A 494 -16.16 6.61 9.22
N VAL A 495 -16.96 6.20 8.24
CA VAL A 495 -16.93 6.77 6.88
C VAL A 495 -17.28 8.24 6.90
N VAL A 496 -18.40 8.59 7.57
CA VAL A 496 -18.85 9.99 7.68
C VAL A 496 -17.88 10.78 8.57
N THR A 497 -17.38 10.18 9.66
CA THR A 497 -16.35 10.79 10.48
C THR A 497 -15.11 11.15 9.66
N LYS A 498 -14.61 10.23 8.83
CA LYS A 498 -13.47 10.49 7.96
C LYS A 498 -13.76 11.58 6.94
N LEU A 499 -14.90 11.52 6.25
CA LEU A 499 -15.30 12.57 5.31
C LEU A 499 -15.28 13.96 5.98
N ILE A 500 -15.90 14.12 7.14
CA ILE A 500 -16.00 15.41 7.84
C ILE A 500 -14.62 15.87 8.34
N VAL A 501 -13.84 15.00 8.99
CA VAL A 501 -12.51 15.34 9.52
C VAL A 501 -11.59 15.77 8.39
N TYR A 502 -11.53 15.00 7.30
CA TYR A 502 -10.63 15.28 6.19
C TYR A 502 -11.13 16.45 5.31
N SER A 503 -12.44 16.66 5.20
CA SER A 503 -12.98 17.89 4.59
C SER A 503 -12.59 19.14 5.39
N GLY A 504 -12.64 19.05 6.72
CA GLY A 504 -12.14 20.14 7.57
C GLY A 504 -10.64 20.40 7.40
N ILE A 505 -9.83 19.36 7.22
CA ILE A 505 -8.39 19.50 6.91
C ILE A 505 -8.19 20.22 5.58
N GLY A 506 -8.94 19.84 4.54
CA GLY A 506 -8.93 20.54 3.25
C GLY A 506 -9.32 22.00 3.37
N LEU A 507 -10.39 22.28 4.11
CA LEU A 507 -10.88 23.64 4.38
C LEU A 507 -9.83 24.48 5.15
N LEU A 508 -9.20 23.91 6.17
CA LEU A 508 -8.12 24.57 6.91
C LEU A 508 -6.97 24.94 5.97
N ALA A 509 -6.59 24.05 5.08
CA ALA A 509 -5.49 24.30 4.15
C ALA A 509 -5.85 25.37 3.11
N ALA A 510 -7.07 25.35 2.58
CA ALA A 510 -7.52 26.20 1.49
C ALA A 510 -7.97 27.60 1.93
N GLU A 511 -8.48 27.75 3.15
CA GLU A 511 -9.11 29.01 3.61
C GLU A 511 -8.58 29.47 4.96
N VAL A 512 -8.71 28.66 6.00
CA VAL A 512 -8.48 29.13 7.38
C VAL A 512 -7.02 29.45 7.64
N ASN A 513 -6.08 28.59 7.22
CA ASN A 513 -4.66 28.84 7.39
C ASN A 513 -4.16 30.08 6.61
N PRO A 514 -4.52 30.28 5.34
CA PRO A 514 -4.20 31.51 4.61
C PRO A 514 -4.68 32.78 5.32
N ILE A 515 -5.92 32.80 5.80
CA ILE A 515 -6.46 33.93 6.58
C ILE A 515 -5.67 34.11 7.87
N LEU A 516 -5.37 33.03 8.57
CA LEU A 516 -4.59 33.06 9.82
C LEU A 516 -3.16 33.59 9.59
N PHE A 517 -2.51 33.20 8.49
CA PHE A 517 -1.19 33.70 8.11
C PHE A 517 -1.20 35.21 7.87
N TYR A 518 -2.24 35.70 7.19
CA TYR A 518 -2.43 37.13 6.99
C TYR A 518 -2.61 37.87 8.32
N LEU A 519 -3.54 37.41 9.19
CA LEU A 519 -3.80 38.03 10.49
C LEU A 519 -2.57 38.08 11.42
N LEU A 520 -1.68 37.13 11.28
CA LEU A 520 -0.43 37.05 12.08
C LEU A 520 0.76 37.74 11.40
N GLY A 521 0.57 38.42 10.26
CA GLY A 521 1.64 39.07 9.51
C GLY A 521 2.70 38.11 8.99
N LEU A 522 2.28 36.85 8.76
CA LEU A 522 3.13 35.80 8.17
C LEU A 522 3.01 35.75 6.64
N ASP A 523 2.12 36.53 6.03
CA ASP A 523 2.08 36.76 4.59
C ASP A 523 3.32 37.54 4.14
N GLY A 524 3.68 37.43 2.91
CA GLY A 524 4.88 38.09 2.36
C GLY A 524 4.66 39.55 1.98
N GLN A 525 3.66 40.24 2.53
CA GLN A 525 3.40 41.66 2.28
C GLN A 525 4.13 42.55 3.26
#